data_011b2f1f651663213892be67d15bb988
#
_entry.id   011b2f1f651663213892be67d15bb988
#
_cell.length_a   1.000
_cell.length_b   1.000
_cell.length_c   1.000
_cell.angle_alpha   90.00
_cell.angle_beta   90.00
_cell.angle_gamma   90.00
#
_symmetry.space_group_name_H-M   'P 1'
#
loop_
_entity.id
_entity.type
_entity.pdbx_description
1 polymer ?
#
loop_
_entity_poly.entity_id
_entity_poly.type
_entity_poly.pdbx_seq_one_letter_code
_entity_poly.pdbx_strand_id
1 'polypeptide(L)'
;MPCPVSAFLPYSFRTVDRKSSDTKNIRVNQKQAGFELSQDTALSLRALRAEDEPAWREMWRAYLAFYESTVPEEVYASTFARLLGDDPRDFNALVAEKDGALVGLAHYLFHRHAWKIEEVCYLQDLYATPETRGTGVGRTLIEGVYAAADAHGAGSVYWLTQDGNRTARRLYDRIGALTPFIKYQRA
;
A
#
# COMPACT_ATOMS: atom_id res chain seq x y z
N MET A 1 33.61 -24.69 -23.78
CA MET A 1 34.05 -23.35 -23.34
C MET A 1 33.15 -22.96 -22.19
N PRO A 2 33.69 -22.74 -20.99
CA PRO A 2 32.83 -22.36 -19.84
C PRO A 2 32.48 -20.87 -19.94
N CYS A 3 31.20 -20.54 -19.76
CA CYS A 3 30.74 -19.15 -19.58
C CYS A 3 31.33 -18.56 -18.30
N PRO A 4 31.77 -17.30 -18.31
CA PRO A 4 32.25 -16.65 -17.11
C PRO A 4 31.04 -16.28 -16.24
N VAL A 5 31.01 -16.83 -15.04
CA VAL A 5 30.07 -16.40 -13.97
C VAL A 5 30.52 -15.01 -13.53
N SER A 6 29.81 -13.99 -13.99
CA SER A 6 30.04 -12.61 -13.58
C SER A 6 29.69 -12.48 -12.09
N ALA A 7 30.66 -12.03 -11.31
CA ALA A 7 30.54 -11.82 -9.89
C ALA A 7 29.44 -10.78 -9.59
N PHE A 8 28.40 -11.21 -8.91
CA PHE A 8 27.42 -10.31 -8.32
C PHE A 8 28.06 -9.51 -7.19
N LEU A 9 28.26 -8.23 -7.41
CA LEU A 9 28.62 -7.30 -6.34
C LEU A 9 27.42 -7.19 -5.36
N PRO A 10 27.66 -7.25 -4.05
CA PRO A 10 26.60 -7.05 -3.07
C PRO A 10 26.09 -5.60 -3.14
N TYR A 11 24.82 -5.44 -3.35
CA TYR A 11 24.13 -4.15 -3.28
C TYR A 11 24.27 -3.60 -1.85
N SER A 12 25.08 -2.56 -1.70
CA SER A 12 25.23 -1.85 -0.44
C SER A 12 24.03 -0.95 -0.22
N PHE A 13 23.15 -1.34 0.69
CA PHE A 13 22.08 -0.48 1.17
C PHE A 13 22.68 0.66 2.01
N ARG A 14 22.55 1.90 1.55
CA ARG A 14 22.78 3.07 2.39
C ARG A 14 21.60 3.19 3.35
N THR A 15 21.86 2.97 4.61
CA THR A 15 20.97 3.38 5.71
C THR A 15 20.88 4.91 5.70
N VAL A 16 19.67 5.42 5.47
CA VAL A 16 19.37 6.84 5.64
C VAL A 16 19.01 7.06 7.11
N ASP A 17 19.95 7.61 7.88
CA ASP A 17 19.70 8.10 9.24
C ASP A 17 18.67 9.24 9.21
N ARG A 18 17.45 8.96 9.64
CA ARG A 18 16.46 10.00 9.97
C ARG A 18 16.68 10.47 11.40
N LYS A 19 17.35 11.61 11.56
CA LYS A 19 17.37 12.35 12.83
C LYS A 19 16.00 12.97 13.07
N SER A 20 15.53 12.71 14.29
CA SER A 20 14.38 13.28 15.01
C SER A 20 14.43 14.80 15.17
N SER A 21 13.25 15.30 15.40
CA SER A 21 12.84 16.55 16.11
C SER A 21 12.31 17.67 15.24
N ASP A 22 11.02 17.99 15.43
CA ASP A 22 10.62 19.25 16.08
C ASP A 22 9.12 19.24 16.39
N THR A 23 8.84 19.08 17.68
CA THR A 23 7.50 19.31 18.24
C THR A 23 7.39 20.82 18.54
N LYS A 24 6.69 21.58 17.71
CA LYS A 24 6.33 22.96 18.05
C LYS A 24 4.92 23.03 18.62
N ASN A 25 4.87 23.31 19.93
CA ASN A 25 3.69 23.75 20.66
C ASN A 25 3.06 24.99 20.00
N ILE A 26 1.83 24.88 19.52
CA ILE A 26 1.01 26.04 19.12
C ILE A 26 -0.01 26.30 20.22
N ARG A 27 0.16 27.41 20.93
CA ARG A 27 -0.85 27.97 21.85
C ARG A 27 -2.00 28.52 21.04
N VAL A 28 -3.20 28.02 21.28
CA VAL A 28 -4.44 28.56 20.69
C VAL A 28 -4.92 29.73 21.51
N ASN A 29 -5.06 30.89 20.88
CA ASN A 29 -5.67 32.08 21.45
C ASN A 29 -7.13 32.14 21.00
N GLN A 30 -8.05 32.05 21.97
CA GLN A 30 -9.49 32.15 21.71
C GLN A 30 -9.88 33.60 21.42
N LYS A 31 -10.41 33.85 20.23
CA LYS A 31 -11.33 35.00 20.00
C LYS A 31 -12.45 34.54 19.06
N GLN A 32 -13.67 34.72 19.55
CA GLN A 32 -14.95 34.46 18.89
C GLN A 32 -15.10 35.19 17.57
N ALA A 33 -15.38 34.49 16.50
CA ALA A 33 -16.19 34.93 15.36
C ALA A 33 -16.75 33.65 14.72
N GLY A 34 -18.04 33.61 14.44
CA GLY A 34 -18.71 32.46 13.87
C GLY A 34 -18.07 32.04 12.54
N PHE A 35 -17.24 31.05 12.63
CA PHE A 35 -16.67 30.33 11.51
C PHE A 35 -17.35 28.97 11.51
N GLU A 36 -18.17 28.73 10.50
CA GLU A 36 -18.59 27.36 10.20
C GLU A 36 -17.31 26.56 10.03
N LEU A 37 -17.05 25.63 10.95
CA LEU A 37 -16.01 24.63 10.80
C LEU A 37 -16.36 23.83 9.58
N SER A 38 -15.77 24.17 8.44
CA SER A 38 -15.51 23.21 7.40
C SER A 38 -14.79 22.06 8.10
N GLN A 39 -15.49 20.96 8.34
CA GLN A 39 -14.89 19.72 8.79
C GLN A 39 -14.00 19.30 7.62
N ASP A 40 -12.74 19.73 7.65
CA ASP A 40 -11.70 19.14 6.84
C ASP A 40 -11.53 17.72 7.37
N THR A 41 -12.37 16.82 6.84
CA THR A 41 -12.44 15.43 7.28
C THR A 41 -11.16 14.78 6.81
N ALA A 42 -10.27 14.61 7.76
CA ALA A 42 -8.95 14.10 7.55
C ALA A 42 -9.03 12.68 6.96
N LEU A 43 -8.25 12.46 5.91
CA LEU A 43 -8.02 11.12 5.39
C LEU A 43 -7.43 10.24 6.51
N SER A 44 -8.11 9.15 6.86
CA SER A 44 -7.67 8.20 7.88
C SER A 44 -7.37 6.84 7.27
N LEU A 45 -6.42 6.12 7.89
CA LEU A 45 -6.12 4.72 7.56
C LEU A 45 -6.54 3.83 8.71
N ARG A 46 -7.09 2.68 8.36
CA ARG A 46 -7.40 1.62 9.31
C ARG A 46 -7.37 0.24 8.67
N ALA A 47 -7.35 -0.79 9.49
CA ALA A 47 -7.57 -2.15 9.03
C ALA A 47 -8.99 -2.33 8.47
N LEU A 48 -9.14 -3.27 7.55
CA LEU A 48 -10.43 -3.70 7.01
C LEU A 48 -11.29 -4.32 8.13
N ARG A 49 -12.61 -4.12 8.07
CA ARG A 49 -13.61 -4.64 9.01
C ARG A 49 -14.67 -5.42 8.27
N ALA A 50 -15.42 -6.25 8.99
CA ALA A 50 -16.49 -7.07 8.39
C ALA A 50 -17.59 -6.23 7.72
N GLU A 51 -17.94 -5.10 8.31
CA GLU A 51 -18.93 -4.17 7.76
C GLU A 51 -18.51 -3.48 6.47
N ASP A 52 -17.22 -3.50 6.13
CA ASP A 52 -16.67 -2.88 4.93
C ASP A 52 -16.90 -3.72 3.66
N GLU A 53 -17.37 -4.96 3.78
CA GLU A 53 -17.45 -5.89 2.65
C GLU A 53 -18.11 -5.30 1.39
N PRO A 54 -19.27 -4.63 1.48
CA PRO A 54 -19.92 -4.07 0.29
C PRO A 54 -19.04 -3.05 -0.43
N ALA A 55 -18.48 -2.10 0.31
CA ALA A 55 -17.63 -1.05 -0.26
C ALA A 55 -16.28 -1.60 -0.76
N TRP A 56 -15.69 -2.56 -0.03
CA TRP A 56 -14.48 -3.25 -0.46
C TRP A 56 -14.71 -4.01 -1.77
N ARG A 57 -15.82 -4.73 -1.92
CA ARG A 57 -16.16 -5.44 -3.16
C ARG A 57 -16.27 -4.50 -4.36
N GLU A 58 -16.89 -3.35 -4.18
CA GLU A 58 -17.01 -2.35 -5.24
C GLU A 58 -15.62 -1.82 -5.67
N MET A 59 -14.79 -1.43 -4.69
CA MET A 59 -13.44 -0.95 -4.97
C MET A 59 -12.55 -2.01 -5.62
N TRP A 60 -12.60 -3.25 -5.13
CA TRP A 60 -11.77 -4.31 -5.68
C TRP A 60 -12.24 -4.76 -7.07
N ARG A 61 -13.54 -4.72 -7.32
CA ARG A 61 -14.09 -4.92 -8.68
C ARG A 61 -13.59 -3.83 -9.64
N ALA A 62 -13.58 -2.59 -9.22
CA ALA A 62 -13.08 -1.49 -10.03
C ALA A 62 -11.56 -1.58 -10.27
N TYR A 63 -10.80 -2.04 -9.28
CA TYR A 63 -9.39 -2.37 -9.43
C TYR A 63 -9.15 -3.48 -10.45
N LEU A 64 -9.88 -4.59 -10.37
CA LEU A 64 -9.77 -5.69 -11.33
C LEU A 64 -10.14 -5.24 -12.75
N ALA A 65 -11.21 -4.46 -12.89
CA ALA A 65 -11.63 -3.91 -14.17
C ALA A 65 -10.57 -2.99 -14.80
N PHE A 66 -9.82 -2.23 -13.99
CA PHE A 66 -8.69 -1.44 -14.47
C PHE A 66 -7.60 -2.30 -15.15
N TYR A 67 -7.42 -3.53 -14.69
CA TYR A 67 -6.51 -4.53 -15.28
C TYR A 67 -7.20 -5.45 -16.30
N GLU A 68 -8.41 -5.07 -16.79
CA GLU A 68 -9.19 -5.88 -17.74
C GLU A 68 -9.42 -7.31 -17.25
N SER A 69 -9.59 -7.48 -15.93
CA SER A 69 -9.73 -8.76 -15.26
C SER A 69 -11.06 -8.84 -14.51
N THR A 70 -11.52 -10.07 -14.34
CA THR A 70 -12.67 -10.42 -13.49
C THR A 70 -12.37 -11.71 -12.74
N VAL A 71 -13.01 -11.90 -11.59
CA VAL A 71 -12.91 -13.14 -10.83
C VAL A 71 -14.30 -13.63 -10.45
N PRO A 72 -14.49 -14.95 -10.26
CA PRO A 72 -15.75 -15.54 -9.78
C PRO A 72 -16.13 -15.02 -8.36
N GLU A 73 -17.40 -15.13 -8.02
CA GLU A 73 -17.93 -14.68 -6.72
C GLU A 73 -17.27 -15.40 -5.53
N GLU A 74 -16.94 -16.68 -5.69
CA GLU A 74 -16.22 -17.46 -4.68
C GLU A 74 -14.83 -16.89 -4.35
N VAL A 75 -14.18 -16.23 -5.31
CA VAL A 75 -12.89 -15.56 -5.08
C VAL A 75 -13.09 -14.31 -4.22
N TYR A 76 -14.16 -13.52 -4.46
CA TYR A 76 -14.48 -12.37 -3.58
C TYR A 76 -14.71 -12.84 -2.15
N ALA A 77 -15.56 -13.86 -1.96
CA ALA A 77 -15.86 -14.40 -0.64
C ALA A 77 -14.63 -14.96 0.06
N SER A 78 -13.82 -15.75 -0.65
CA SER A 78 -12.59 -16.35 -0.10
C SER A 78 -11.54 -15.30 0.24
N THR A 79 -11.33 -14.29 -0.63
CA THR A 79 -10.36 -13.24 -0.39
C THR A 79 -10.78 -12.38 0.80
N PHE A 80 -12.05 -11.98 0.87
CA PHE A 80 -12.54 -11.19 2.00
C PHE A 80 -12.40 -11.92 3.33
N ALA A 81 -12.75 -13.21 3.37
CA ALA A 81 -12.58 -14.03 4.56
C ALA A 81 -11.12 -14.13 5.01
N ARG A 82 -10.16 -14.25 4.08
CA ARG A 82 -8.73 -14.26 4.38
C ARG A 82 -8.22 -12.92 4.88
N LEU A 83 -8.69 -11.81 4.31
CA LEU A 83 -8.33 -10.46 4.75
C LEU A 83 -8.78 -10.14 6.18
N LEU A 84 -9.79 -10.86 6.70
CA LEU A 84 -10.29 -10.74 8.08
C LEU A 84 -9.75 -11.85 9.00
N GLY A 85 -9.07 -12.84 8.42
CA GLY A 85 -8.49 -13.97 9.16
C GLY A 85 -7.21 -13.60 9.91
N ASP A 86 -6.72 -14.57 10.66
CA ASP A 86 -5.50 -14.46 11.47
C ASP A 86 -4.36 -15.43 11.02
N ASP A 87 -4.53 -16.10 9.88
CA ASP A 87 -3.45 -16.93 9.31
C ASP A 87 -2.32 -16.01 8.82
N PRO A 88 -1.12 -16.08 9.39
CA PRO A 88 -0.01 -15.21 9.02
C PRO A 88 0.47 -15.37 7.57
N ARG A 89 0.01 -16.40 6.86
CA ARG A 89 0.31 -16.63 5.45
C ARG A 89 -0.69 -15.95 4.51
N ASP A 90 -1.81 -15.48 5.05
CA ASP A 90 -2.84 -14.80 4.28
C ASP A 90 -2.54 -13.31 4.10
N PHE A 91 -3.45 -12.65 3.41
CA PHE A 91 -3.34 -11.24 3.07
C PHE A 91 -3.74 -10.36 4.26
N ASN A 92 -3.19 -9.16 4.28
CA ASN A 92 -3.64 -8.07 5.14
C ASN A 92 -4.27 -6.98 4.27
N ALA A 93 -5.15 -6.17 4.85
CA ALA A 93 -5.72 -5.01 4.18
C ALA A 93 -5.65 -3.74 5.02
N LEU A 94 -5.29 -2.65 4.37
CA LEU A 94 -5.54 -1.28 4.84
C LEU A 94 -6.59 -0.63 3.96
N VAL A 95 -7.49 0.13 4.58
CA VAL A 95 -8.45 0.97 3.88
C VAL A 95 -8.23 2.44 4.25
N ALA A 96 -8.40 3.29 3.26
CA ALA A 96 -8.41 4.73 3.43
C ALA A 96 -9.87 5.20 3.50
N GLU A 97 -10.20 5.93 4.56
CA GLU A 97 -11.53 6.46 4.82
C GLU A 97 -11.49 7.99 4.82
N LYS A 98 -12.45 8.59 4.14
CA LYS A 98 -12.67 10.03 4.11
C LYS A 98 -14.17 10.30 4.17
N ASP A 99 -14.60 11.21 5.05
CA ASP A 99 -16.01 11.58 5.21
C ASP A 99 -16.94 10.38 5.53
N GLY A 100 -16.43 9.37 6.25
CA GLY A 100 -17.16 8.14 6.55
C GLY A 100 -17.30 7.15 5.37
N ALA A 101 -16.69 7.42 4.22
CA ALA A 101 -16.69 6.54 3.06
C ALA A 101 -15.29 5.98 2.78
N LEU A 102 -15.21 4.72 2.34
CA LEU A 102 -13.97 4.15 1.88
C LEU A 102 -13.60 4.72 0.51
N VAL A 103 -12.38 5.23 0.40
CA VAL A 103 -11.88 5.90 -0.81
C VAL A 103 -10.62 5.24 -1.39
N GLY A 104 -10.14 4.18 -0.75
CA GLY A 104 -9.01 3.41 -1.26
C GLY A 104 -8.72 2.17 -0.43
N LEU A 105 -7.99 1.23 -1.00
CA LEU A 105 -7.55 0.00 -0.37
C LEU A 105 -6.12 -0.36 -0.77
N ALA A 106 -5.44 -1.10 0.12
CA ALA A 106 -4.20 -1.79 -0.16
C ALA A 106 -4.30 -3.21 0.40
N HIS A 107 -3.97 -4.21 -0.44
CA HIS A 107 -3.77 -5.58 0.01
C HIS A 107 -2.28 -5.87 0.03
N TYR A 108 -1.78 -6.47 1.09
CA TYR A 108 -0.36 -6.83 1.23
C TYR A 108 -0.20 -8.11 2.02
N LEU A 109 0.95 -8.74 1.87
CA LEU A 109 1.30 -9.96 2.61
C LEU A 109 2.78 -9.97 2.95
N PHE A 110 3.11 -10.74 3.98
CA PHE A 110 4.50 -11.01 4.36
C PHE A 110 4.90 -12.39 3.86
N HIS A 111 6.13 -12.53 3.39
CA HIS A 111 6.64 -13.83 2.98
C HIS A 111 8.15 -13.93 3.16
N ARG A 112 8.64 -15.15 3.29
CA ARG A 112 10.07 -15.44 3.38
C ARG A 112 10.79 -15.11 2.08
N HIS A 113 12.04 -14.68 2.22
CA HIS A 113 12.93 -14.41 1.09
C HIS A 113 14.26 -15.14 1.30
N ALA A 114 14.71 -15.93 0.30
CA ALA A 114 15.87 -16.80 0.47
C ALA A 114 17.19 -16.05 0.75
N TRP A 115 17.26 -14.75 0.46
CA TRP A 115 18.45 -13.92 0.69
C TRP A 115 18.40 -13.11 1.99
N LYS A 116 17.36 -13.30 2.82
CA LYS A 116 17.13 -12.54 4.05
C LYS A 116 16.72 -13.46 5.18
N ILE A 117 17.04 -13.06 6.39
CA ILE A 117 16.55 -13.72 7.60
C ILE A 117 15.13 -13.26 7.90
N GLU A 118 14.89 -11.95 7.81
CA GLU A 118 13.59 -11.33 7.95
C GLU A 118 12.70 -11.59 6.73
N GLU A 119 11.41 -11.50 6.93
CA GLU A 119 10.42 -11.54 5.85
C GLU A 119 10.44 -10.25 5.02
N VAL A 120 9.83 -10.29 3.87
CA VAL A 120 9.59 -9.14 3.00
C VAL A 120 8.10 -8.93 2.83
N CYS A 121 7.70 -7.69 2.59
CA CYS A 121 6.31 -7.33 2.34
C CYS A 121 6.06 -7.17 0.83
N TYR A 122 5.07 -7.88 0.32
CA TYR A 122 4.54 -7.68 -1.02
C TYR A 122 3.25 -6.87 -0.97
N LEU A 123 3.28 -5.63 -1.43
CA LEU A 123 2.07 -4.83 -1.69
C LEU A 123 1.48 -5.32 -3.01
N GLN A 124 0.42 -6.11 -2.92
CA GLN A 124 -0.16 -6.80 -4.07
C GLN A 124 -1.11 -5.91 -4.84
N ASP A 125 -2.08 -5.30 -4.16
CA ASP A 125 -3.10 -4.45 -4.75
C ASP A 125 -3.08 -3.06 -4.10
N LEU A 126 -3.21 -2.03 -4.93
CA LEU A 126 -3.34 -0.65 -4.48
C LEU A 126 -4.38 0.06 -5.34
N TYR A 127 -5.43 0.55 -4.72
CA TYR A 127 -6.50 1.26 -5.39
C TYR A 127 -6.89 2.53 -4.65
N ALA A 128 -7.18 3.57 -5.41
CA ALA A 128 -7.85 4.78 -4.94
C ALA A 128 -8.99 5.10 -5.92
N THR A 129 -10.14 5.50 -5.37
CA THR A 129 -11.30 5.85 -6.18
C THR A 129 -10.96 6.99 -7.15
N PRO A 130 -11.53 7.02 -8.35
CA PRO A 130 -11.20 8.03 -9.36
C PRO A 130 -11.28 9.46 -8.83
N GLU A 131 -12.28 9.75 -8.00
CA GLU A 131 -12.60 11.07 -7.44
C GLU A 131 -11.52 11.56 -6.45
N THR A 132 -10.80 10.63 -5.83
CA THR A 132 -9.75 10.93 -4.84
C THR A 132 -8.34 10.80 -5.39
N ARG A 133 -8.18 10.49 -6.68
CA ARG A 133 -6.85 10.44 -7.31
C ARG A 133 -6.19 11.82 -7.28
N GLY A 134 -4.90 11.83 -7.00
CA GLY A 134 -4.14 13.08 -6.88
C GLY A 134 -4.26 13.79 -5.53
N THR A 135 -5.14 13.34 -4.62
CA THR A 135 -5.32 13.95 -3.28
C THR A 135 -4.46 13.30 -2.18
N GLY A 136 -3.58 12.36 -2.54
CA GLY A 136 -2.66 11.74 -1.57
C GLY A 136 -3.06 10.34 -1.10
N VAL A 137 -4.29 9.85 -1.37
CA VAL A 137 -4.79 8.54 -0.90
C VAL A 137 -3.81 7.39 -1.18
N GLY A 138 -3.32 7.28 -2.43
CA GLY A 138 -2.37 6.22 -2.77
C GLY A 138 -1.05 6.31 -2.02
N ARG A 139 -0.54 7.53 -1.77
CA ARG A 139 0.66 7.74 -0.96
C ARG A 139 0.42 7.29 0.48
N THR A 140 -0.67 7.74 1.08
CA THR A 140 -1.02 7.42 2.47
C THR A 140 -1.16 5.90 2.67
N LEU A 141 -1.79 5.19 1.72
CA LEU A 141 -1.88 3.73 1.74
C LEU A 141 -0.51 3.06 1.69
N ILE A 142 0.39 3.48 0.80
CA ILE A 142 1.75 2.90 0.71
C ILE A 142 2.54 3.19 1.98
N GLU A 143 2.47 4.41 2.51
CA GLU A 143 3.14 4.79 3.77
C GLU A 143 2.57 3.98 4.96
N GLY A 144 1.27 3.67 4.95
CA GLY A 144 0.64 2.76 5.91
C GLY A 144 1.17 1.32 5.80
N VAL A 145 1.37 0.82 4.58
CA VAL A 145 2.01 -0.49 4.36
C VAL A 145 3.47 -0.49 4.82
N TYR A 146 4.21 0.62 4.62
CA TYR A 146 5.57 0.75 5.14
C TYR A 146 5.58 0.70 6.67
N ALA A 147 4.66 1.39 7.34
CA ALA A 147 4.54 1.34 8.79
C ALA A 147 4.18 -0.06 9.30
N ALA A 148 3.30 -0.79 8.60
CA ALA A 148 2.97 -2.17 8.92
C ALA A 148 4.18 -3.10 8.72
N ALA A 149 4.97 -2.90 7.66
CA ALA A 149 6.18 -3.66 7.40
C ALA A 149 7.25 -3.40 8.46
N ASP A 150 7.45 -2.16 8.87
CA ASP A 150 8.38 -1.78 9.94
C ASP A 150 7.96 -2.43 11.27
N ALA A 151 6.67 -2.41 11.60
CA ALA A 151 6.13 -3.04 12.82
C ALA A 151 6.26 -4.56 12.80
N HIS A 152 6.16 -5.19 11.63
CA HIS A 152 6.37 -6.63 11.44
C HIS A 152 7.86 -7.03 11.47
N GLY A 153 8.77 -6.08 11.28
CA GLY A 153 10.20 -6.35 11.13
C GLY A 153 10.61 -6.73 9.69
N ALA A 154 9.75 -6.46 8.71
CA ALA A 154 10.02 -6.70 7.29
C ALA A 154 10.68 -5.45 6.68
N GLY A 155 12.01 -5.42 6.63
CA GLY A 155 12.78 -4.26 6.16
C GLY A 155 12.72 -3.98 4.65
N SER A 156 11.86 -4.67 3.89
CA SER A 156 11.73 -4.52 2.44
C SER A 156 10.27 -4.62 2.02
N VAL A 157 9.79 -3.60 1.32
CA VAL A 157 8.46 -3.57 0.69
C VAL A 157 8.65 -3.44 -0.80
N TYR A 158 7.94 -4.24 -1.59
CA TYR A 158 7.96 -4.16 -3.04
C TYR A 158 6.57 -4.35 -3.64
N TRP A 159 6.37 -3.86 -4.85
CA TRP A 159 5.15 -4.02 -5.63
C TRP A 159 5.44 -4.12 -7.11
N LEU A 160 4.43 -4.54 -7.86
CA LEU A 160 4.48 -4.63 -9.31
C LEU A 160 3.44 -3.68 -9.91
N THR A 161 3.74 -3.14 -11.07
CA THR A 161 2.79 -2.35 -11.87
C THR A 161 3.06 -2.56 -13.35
N GLN A 162 2.09 -2.29 -14.19
CA GLN A 162 2.30 -2.29 -15.63
C GLN A 162 3.24 -1.13 -16.04
N ASP A 163 4.12 -1.37 -16.98
CA ASP A 163 5.05 -0.35 -17.47
C ASP A 163 4.32 0.89 -18.00
N GLY A 164 3.20 0.71 -18.66
CA GLY A 164 2.32 1.78 -19.16
C GLY A 164 1.55 2.57 -18.11
N ASN A 165 1.54 2.15 -16.84
CA ASN A 165 0.79 2.83 -15.76
C ASN A 165 1.51 4.12 -15.30
N ARG A 166 1.61 5.09 -16.20
CA ARG A 166 2.34 6.35 -15.96
C ARG A 166 1.81 7.15 -14.78
N THR A 167 0.51 7.06 -14.51
CA THR A 167 -0.12 7.81 -13.41
C THR A 167 0.35 7.29 -12.05
N ALA A 168 0.33 5.98 -11.82
CA ALA A 168 0.81 5.39 -10.59
C ALA A 168 2.34 5.51 -10.46
N ARG A 169 3.08 5.32 -11.56
CA ARG A 169 4.55 5.43 -11.58
C ARG A 169 5.05 6.80 -11.15
N ARG A 170 4.34 7.90 -11.46
CA ARG A 170 4.69 9.23 -10.93
C ARG A 170 4.66 9.32 -9.40
N LEU A 171 3.81 8.52 -8.75
CA LEU A 171 3.83 8.38 -7.29
C LEU A 171 4.99 7.48 -6.86
N TYR A 172 5.13 6.32 -7.47
CA TYR A 172 6.11 5.31 -7.11
C TYR A 172 7.55 5.83 -7.21
N ASP A 173 7.87 6.59 -8.24
CA ASP A 173 9.19 7.21 -8.44
C ASP A 173 9.58 8.21 -7.34
N ARG A 174 8.58 8.68 -6.53
CA ARG A 174 8.82 9.61 -5.40
C ARG A 174 8.98 8.92 -4.06
N ILE A 175 8.48 7.71 -3.93
CA ILE A 175 8.40 7.01 -2.64
C ILE A 175 9.06 5.62 -2.67
N GLY A 176 9.44 5.13 -3.82
CA GLY A 176 10.16 3.89 -4.04
C GLY A 176 11.28 4.05 -5.05
N ALA A 177 11.94 2.97 -5.37
CA ALA A 177 12.99 2.91 -6.38
C ALA A 177 12.62 1.86 -7.44
N LEU A 178 12.67 2.24 -8.71
CA LEU A 178 12.52 1.28 -9.80
C LEU A 178 13.72 0.30 -9.78
N THR A 179 13.41 -0.99 -9.78
CA THR A 179 14.43 -2.04 -9.85
C THR A 179 14.61 -2.53 -11.29
N PRO A 180 15.76 -3.14 -11.64
CA PRO A 180 15.98 -3.68 -12.96
C PRO A 180 15.30 -5.03 -13.21
N PHE A 181 14.59 -5.57 -12.22
CA PHE A 181 13.92 -6.87 -12.33
C PHE A 181 12.64 -6.76 -13.17
N ILE A 182 12.43 -7.75 -14.00
CA ILE A 182 11.22 -7.95 -14.79
C ILE A 182 10.50 -9.23 -14.34
N LYS A 183 9.19 -9.28 -14.55
CA LYS A 183 8.39 -10.44 -14.17
C LYS A 183 8.28 -11.41 -15.33
N TYR A 184 8.59 -12.69 -15.07
CA TYR A 184 8.24 -13.81 -15.94
C TYR A 184 7.07 -14.56 -15.34
N GLN A 185 6.19 -15.04 -16.19
CA GLN A 185 5.02 -15.81 -15.81
C GLN A 185 4.95 -17.06 -16.68
N ARG A 186 4.52 -18.20 -16.08
CA ARG A 186 4.23 -19.40 -16.85
C ARG A 186 3.13 -19.10 -17.86
N ALA A 187 3.34 -19.49 -19.13
CA ALA A 187 2.37 -19.41 -20.20
C ALA A 187 1.26 -20.47 -20.05
#